data_e5fe0490ad0dd9eae035d68308d3ef7f
#
_entry.id   e5fe0490ad0dd9eae035d68308d3ef7f
#
_cell.length_a   1.000
_cell.length_b   1.000
_cell.length_c   1.000
_cell.angle_alpha   90.00
_cell.angle_beta   90.00
_cell.angle_gamma   90.00
#
_symmetry.space_group_name_H-M   'P 1'
#
loop_
_entity.id
_entity.type
_entity.pdbx_description
1 polymer ?
#
loop_
_entity_poly.entity_id
_entity_poly.type
_entity_poly.pdbx_seq_one_letter_code
_entity_poly.pdbx_strand_id
1 'polypeptide(L)'
;PNGGGKTTLIKCILGLLKPTGGEISFNCKPSLGYLPQYSTIDRKFPISVEEVILSGLSIQKSLTSRFTPEQREKGKQIIARMGLEGLEHRAIGQLSGGQLQRALLGRAIISDPSVLILDEPSTYIDKRFEARLYELLAEINKECAIILVSHDIGTVLQQVKSIACVNETLDYHPDTGVTTEWLEKNFNCPIELLGHGTLPHRILGEHHHHH
;
A
#
# COMPACT_ATOMS: atom_id res chain seq x y z
N PRO A 1 -12.89 8.86 0.58
CA PRO A 1 -13.59 8.78 -0.71
C PRO A 1 -12.61 8.97 -1.88
N ASN A 2 -13.01 8.55 -3.08
CA ASN A 2 -12.22 8.79 -4.28
C ASN A 2 -12.20 10.30 -4.61
N GLY A 3 -11.04 10.82 -5.06
CA GLY A 3 -10.90 12.26 -5.34
C GLY A 3 -10.56 13.13 -4.12
N GLY A 4 -10.60 12.61 -2.90
CA GLY A 4 -10.37 13.38 -1.66
C GLY A 4 -8.93 13.84 -1.41
N GLY A 5 -7.99 13.66 -2.34
CA GLY A 5 -6.61 14.15 -2.20
C GLY A 5 -5.59 13.14 -1.65
N LYS A 6 -5.97 11.90 -1.36
CA LYS A 6 -5.07 10.88 -0.80
C LYS A 6 -3.77 10.69 -1.59
N THR A 7 -3.88 10.48 -2.90
CA THR A 7 -2.71 10.31 -3.78
C THR A 7 -1.85 11.58 -3.86
N THR A 8 -2.46 12.76 -3.78
CA THR A 8 -1.74 14.04 -3.73
C THR A 8 -0.92 14.15 -2.45
N LEU A 9 -1.53 13.82 -1.31
CA LEU A 9 -0.83 13.78 -0.01
C LEU A 9 0.35 12.81 -0.04
N ILE A 10 0.15 11.58 -0.56
CA ILE A 10 1.23 10.60 -0.74
C ILE A 10 2.37 11.16 -1.59
N LYS A 11 2.05 11.78 -2.72
CA LYS A 11 3.07 12.38 -3.60
C LYS A 11 3.85 13.50 -2.92
N CYS A 12 3.21 14.28 -2.05
CA CYS A 12 3.89 15.27 -1.23
C CYS A 12 4.83 14.60 -0.21
N ILE A 13 4.39 13.56 0.49
CA ILE A 13 5.21 12.80 1.45
C ILE A 13 6.43 12.17 0.76
N LEU A 14 6.24 11.65 -0.45
CA LEU A 14 7.32 11.07 -1.29
C LEU A 14 8.27 12.14 -1.88
N GLY A 15 7.96 13.44 -1.72
CA GLY A 15 8.73 14.52 -2.34
C GLY A 15 8.55 14.63 -3.86
N LEU A 16 7.54 13.95 -4.44
CA LEU A 16 7.21 13.99 -5.87
C LEU A 16 6.38 15.24 -6.23
N LEU A 17 5.71 15.83 -5.26
CA LEU A 17 5.00 17.10 -5.37
C LEU A 17 5.42 18.01 -4.21
N LYS A 18 5.58 19.30 -4.52
CA LYS A 18 5.79 20.31 -3.49
C LYS A 18 4.44 20.75 -2.94
N PRO A 19 4.21 20.75 -1.62
CA PRO A 19 2.99 21.29 -1.04
C PRO A 19 2.87 22.78 -1.32
N THR A 20 1.65 23.26 -1.54
CA THR A 20 1.36 24.70 -1.77
C THR A 20 1.48 25.53 -0.49
N GLY A 21 1.42 24.91 0.66
CA GLY A 21 1.60 25.52 1.97
C GLY A 21 1.92 24.45 3.03
N GLY A 22 2.43 24.88 4.17
CA GLY A 22 2.89 23.98 5.23
C GLY A 22 4.23 23.30 4.91
N GLU A 23 4.62 22.36 5.76
CA GLU A 23 5.86 21.60 5.63
C GLU A 23 5.62 20.11 5.96
N ILE A 24 6.47 19.27 5.39
CA ILE A 24 6.56 17.84 5.73
C ILE A 24 7.93 17.62 6.33
N SER A 25 7.96 17.20 7.58
CA SER A 25 9.20 16.93 8.31
C SER A 25 9.27 15.46 8.75
N PHE A 26 10.49 14.95 8.78
CA PHE A 26 10.81 13.64 9.32
C PHE A 26 11.85 13.80 10.42
N ASN A 27 11.71 13.08 11.52
CA ASN A 27 12.67 13.12 12.63
C ASN A 27 14.10 12.70 12.21
N CYS A 28 14.19 11.86 11.18
CA CYS A 28 15.43 11.47 10.51
C CYS A 28 15.16 11.30 9.02
N LYS A 29 16.21 11.27 8.19
CA LYS A 29 16.07 11.04 6.75
C LYS A 29 15.49 9.63 6.51
N PRO A 30 14.24 9.50 6.02
CA PRO A 30 13.62 8.19 5.84
C PRO A 30 14.17 7.49 4.60
N SER A 31 14.24 6.16 4.67
CA SER A 31 14.28 5.30 3.50
C SER A 31 12.83 4.96 3.13
N LEU A 32 12.37 5.39 1.96
CA LEU A 32 10.98 5.26 1.54
C LEU A 32 10.80 4.09 0.58
N GLY A 33 9.87 3.18 0.88
CA GLY A 33 9.32 2.21 -0.03
C GLY A 33 7.94 2.67 -0.52
N TYR A 34 7.65 2.51 -1.81
CA TYR A 34 6.37 2.92 -2.37
C TYR A 34 5.80 1.88 -3.32
N LEU A 35 4.59 1.45 -3.03
CA LEU A 35 3.73 0.69 -3.93
C LEU A 35 2.68 1.64 -4.51
N PRO A 36 2.80 2.03 -5.78
CA PRO A 36 1.82 2.90 -6.44
C PRO A 36 0.53 2.15 -6.78
N GLN A 37 -0.54 2.92 -7.00
CA GLN A 37 -1.78 2.37 -7.52
C GLN A 37 -1.54 1.67 -8.86
N TYR A 38 -2.13 0.48 -9.02
CA TYR A 38 -1.94 -0.39 -10.20
C TYR A 38 -2.17 0.30 -11.55
N SER A 39 -3.16 1.18 -11.63
CA SER A 39 -3.54 1.91 -12.86
C SER A 39 -2.45 2.82 -13.41
N THR A 40 -1.42 3.15 -12.61
CA THR A 40 -0.33 4.06 -13.01
C THR A 40 0.84 3.34 -13.67
N ILE A 41 0.82 2.00 -13.75
CA ILE A 41 1.94 1.19 -14.25
C ILE A 41 1.81 0.95 -15.75
N ASP A 42 2.84 1.37 -16.51
CA ASP A 42 2.94 1.02 -17.93
C ASP A 42 3.40 -0.43 -18.11
N ARG A 43 2.46 -1.30 -18.45
CA ARG A 43 2.71 -2.73 -18.68
C ARG A 43 3.42 -3.04 -20.00
N LYS A 44 3.54 -2.06 -20.91
CA LYS A 44 4.25 -2.22 -22.19
C LYS A 44 5.76 -2.11 -22.04
N PHE A 45 6.22 -1.60 -20.90
CA PHE A 45 7.64 -1.45 -20.64
C PHE A 45 8.30 -2.85 -20.54
N PRO A 46 9.34 -3.13 -21.37
CA PRO A 46 9.94 -4.47 -21.49
C PRO A 46 10.93 -4.74 -20.34
N ILE A 47 10.41 -4.84 -19.12
CA ILE A 47 11.20 -5.13 -17.91
C ILE A 47 10.71 -6.45 -17.28
N SER A 48 11.63 -7.26 -16.79
CA SER A 48 11.35 -8.53 -16.13
C SER A 48 10.96 -8.35 -14.66
N VAL A 49 10.39 -9.39 -14.04
CA VAL A 49 10.06 -9.43 -12.61
C VAL A 49 11.31 -9.15 -11.76
N GLU A 50 12.43 -9.82 -12.05
CA GLU A 50 13.69 -9.63 -11.33
C GLU A 50 14.15 -8.17 -11.42
N GLU A 51 14.16 -7.59 -12.61
CA GLU A 51 14.59 -6.21 -12.83
C GLU A 51 13.67 -5.20 -12.11
N VAL A 52 12.34 -5.41 -12.13
CA VAL A 52 11.40 -4.58 -11.38
C VAL A 52 11.73 -4.62 -9.89
N ILE A 53 11.89 -5.80 -9.31
CA ILE A 53 12.17 -5.94 -7.88
C ILE A 53 13.52 -5.29 -7.54
N LEU A 54 14.57 -5.60 -8.30
CA LEU A 54 15.91 -5.03 -8.08
C LEU A 54 15.95 -3.51 -8.27
N SER A 55 15.06 -2.94 -9.10
CA SER A 55 14.97 -1.48 -9.28
C SER A 55 14.66 -0.73 -7.98
N GLY A 56 14.06 -1.39 -6.97
CA GLY A 56 13.86 -0.82 -5.64
C GLY A 56 15.16 -0.46 -4.91
N LEU A 57 16.29 -1.04 -5.31
CA LEU A 57 17.63 -0.72 -4.79
C LEU A 57 18.32 0.42 -5.55
N SER A 58 17.75 0.90 -6.67
CA SER A 58 18.41 1.86 -7.57
C SER A 58 18.57 3.26 -6.97
N ILE A 59 17.76 3.63 -5.98
CA ILE A 59 17.87 4.92 -5.26
C ILE A 59 19.24 5.07 -4.57
N GLN A 60 19.91 3.95 -4.29
CA GLN A 60 21.20 3.92 -3.59
C GLN A 60 22.40 3.79 -4.56
N LYS A 61 22.16 3.82 -5.89
CA LYS A 61 23.18 3.50 -6.91
C LYS A 61 23.38 4.59 -7.94
N SER A 62 24.58 4.62 -8.52
CA SER A 62 24.84 5.27 -9.81
C SER A 62 24.10 4.54 -10.93
N LEU A 63 23.56 5.27 -11.90
CA LEU A 63 22.79 4.75 -13.04
C LEU A 63 23.55 3.71 -13.90
N THR A 64 24.87 3.60 -13.74
CA THR A 64 25.75 2.71 -14.52
C THR A 64 26.21 1.47 -13.74
N SER A 65 25.89 1.34 -12.45
CA SER A 65 26.41 0.24 -11.65
C SER A 65 25.55 -1.02 -11.77
N ARG A 66 26.19 -2.17 -12.03
CA ARG A 66 25.53 -3.48 -12.02
C ARG A 66 25.14 -3.89 -10.60
N PHE A 67 24.10 -4.69 -10.45
CA PHE A 67 23.72 -5.28 -9.16
C PHE A 67 24.78 -6.28 -8.69
N THR A 68 25.14 -6.21 -7.41
CA THR A 68 26.09 -7.14 -6.80
C THR A 68 25.48 -8.54 -6.65
N PRO A 69 26.28 -9.60 -6.46
CA PRO A 69 25.77 -10.94 -6.19
C PRO A 69 24.83 -10.97 -4.97
N GLU A 70 25.15 -10.22 -3.90
CA GLU A 70 24.34 -10.13 -2.66
C GLU A 70 22.98 -9.48 -2.94
N GLN A 71 22.97 -8.44 -3.78
CA GLN A 71 21.73 -7.77 -4.17
C GLN A 71 20.84 -8.66 -5.04
N ARG A 72 21.43 -9.45 -5.92
CA ARG A 72 20.69 -10.45 -6.71
C ARG A 72 20.14 -11.55 -5.85
N GLU A 73 20.91 -12.02 -4.86
CA GLU A 73 20.44 -13.02 -3.89
C GLU A 73 19.27 -12.49 -3.07
N LYS A 74 19.36 -11.24 -2.58
CA LYS A 74 18.24 -10.56 -1.93
C LYS A 74 17.01 -10.47 -2.86
N GLY A 75 17.21 -10.16 -4.13
CA GLY A 75 16.15 -10.16 -5.15
C GLY A 75 15.43 -11.51 -5.25
N LYS A 76 16.19 -12.62 -5.29
CA LYS A 76 15.62 -13.98 -5.32
C LYS A 76 14.80 -14.30 -4.08
N GLN A 77 15.29 -13.92 -2.89
CA GLN A 77 14.55 -14.12 -1.63
C GLN A 77 13.23 -13.33 -1.64
N ILE A 78 13.24 -12.10 -2.15
CA ILE A 78 12.00 -11.31 -2.30
C ILE A 78 11.06 -11.95 -3.32
N ILE A 79 11.56 -12.45 -4.47
CA ILE A 79 10.76 -13.16 -5.47
C ILE A 79 10.05 -14.38 -4.83
N ALA A 80 10.78 -15.19 -4.08
CA ALA A 80 10.22 -16.33 -3.36
C ALA A 80 9.18 -15.89 -2.31
N ARG A 81 9.49 -14.85 -1.52
CA ARG A 81 8.57 -14.29 -0.52
C ARG A 81 7.26 -13.79 -1.15
N MET A 82 7.33 -13.27 -2.39
CA MET A 82 6.17 -12.83 -3.17
C MET A 82 5.45 -13.97 -3.91
N GLY A 83 5.95 -15.21 -3.85
CA GLY A 83 5.39 -16.35 -4.58
C GLY A 83 5.45 -16.14 -6.11
N LEU A 84 6.58 -15.64 -6.59
CA LEU A 84 6.84 -15.36 -8.00
C LEU A 84 7.97 -16.23 -8.58
N GLU A 85 8.33 -17.31 -7.90
CA GLU A 85 9.34 -18.26 -8.34
C GLU A 85 8.98 -18.84 -9.70
N GLY A 86 9.99 -18.95 -10.58
CA GLY A 86 9.81 -19.37 -11.96
C GLY A 86 9.30 -18.28 -12.91
N LEU A 87 9.07 -17.06 -12.41
CA LEU A 87 8.64 -15.91 -13.20
C LEU A 87 9.72 -14.82 -13.33
N GLU A 88 10.93 -15.06 -12.84
CA GLU A 88 12.01 -14.09 -12.69
C GLU A 88 12.29 -13.31 -13.98
N HIS A 89 12.33 -14.02 -15.10
CA HIS A 89 12.65 -13.47 -16.42
C HIS A 89 11.42 -13.11 -17.25
N ARG A 90 10.21 -13.31 -16.69
CA ARG A 90 8.97 -12.95 -17.40
C ARG A 90 8.78 -11.45 -17.40
N ALA A 91 8.43 -10.88 -18.56
CA ALA A 91 8.11 -9.47 -18.69
C ALA A 91 6.84 -9.12 -17.88
N ILE A 92 6.81 -7.94 -17.23
CA ILE A 92 5.68 -7.51 -16.40
C ILE A 92 4.36 -7.43 -17.17
N GLY A 93 4.41 -7.17 -18.48
CA GLY A 93 3.24 -7.15 -19.35
C GLY A 93 2.55 -8.50 -19.49
N GLN A 94 3.24 -9.60 -19.24
CA GLN A 94 2.73 -10.97 -19.31
C GLN A 94 2.19 -11.50 -17.97
N LEU A 95 2.29 -10.70 -16.90
CA LEU A 95 1.83 -11.09 -15.58
C LEU A 95 0.31 -10.89 -15.43
N SER A 96 -0.31 -11.73 -14.60
CA SER A 96 -1.66 -11.41 -14.10
C SER A 96 -1.63 -10.14 -13.24
N GLY A 97 -2.80 -9.54 -12.98
CA GLY A 97 -2.88 -8.36 -12.10
C GLY A 97 -2.28 -8.61 -10.73
N GLY A 98 -2.62 -9.75 -10.10
CA GLY A 98 -2.08 -10.11 -8.78
C GLY A 98 -0.58 -10.42 -8.80
N GLN A 99 -0.04 -11.03 -9.88
CA GLN A 99 1.40 -11.26 -10.02
C GLN A 99 2.15 -9.94 -10.14
N LEU A 100 1.65 -9.00 -10.94
CA LEU A 100 2.26 -7.67 -11.07
C LEU A 100 2.23 -6.91 -9.75
N GLN A 101 1.09 -6.93 -9.04
CA GLN A 101 0.96 -6.29 -7.72
C GLN A 101 1.99 -6.83 -6.72
N ARG A 102 2.21 -8.16 -6.72
CA ARG A 102 3.23 -8.81 -5.89
C ARG A 102 4.66 -8.43 -6.28
N ALA A 103 4.95 -8.30 -7.57
CA ALA A 103 6.26 -7.84 -8.04
C ALA A 103 6.54 -6.39 -7.61
N LEU A 104 5.53 -5.51 -7.70
CA LEU A 104 5.64 -4.11 -7.27
C LEU A 104 5.78 -3.98 -5.73
N LEU A 105 5.10 -4.84 -4.97
CA LEU A 105 5.29 -4.92 -3.53
C LEU A 105 6.72 -5.37 -3.19
N GLY A 106 7.24 -6.40 -3.87
CA GLY A 106 8.63 -6.83 -3.74
C GLY A 106 9.62 -5.71 -4.01
N ARG A 107 9.38 -4.91 -5.05
CA ARG A 107 10.16 -3.70 -5.34
C ARG A 107 10.13 -2.69 -4.20
N ALA A 108 8.97 -2.48 -3.58
CA ALA A 108 8.81 -1.49 -2.52
C ALA A 108 9.55 -1.87 -1.23
N ILE A 109 9.71 -3.17 -0.95
CA ILE A 109 10.29 -3.66 0.30
C ILE A 109 11.76 -4.07 0.20
N ILE A 110 12.31 -4.27 -0.99
CA ILE A 110 13.67 -4.82 -1.17
C ILE A 110 14.78 -3.95 -0.55
N SER A 111 14.54 -2.64 -0.41
CA SER A 111 15.50 -1.69 0.18
C SER A 111 15.46 -1.64 1.72
N ASP A 112 14.66 -2.49 2.38
CA ASP A 112 14.35 -2.43 3.81
C ASP A 112 13.99 -0.99 4.24
N PRO A 113 12.87 -0.45 3.73
CA PRO A 113 12.51 0.93 4.00
C PRO A 113 12.16 1.15 5.47
N SER A 114 12.44 2.34 6.01
CA SER A 114 11.97 2.76 7.32
C SER A 114 10.51 3.24 7.30
N VAL A 115 10.02 3.65 6.12
CA VAL A 115 8.61 3.99 5.89
C VAL A 115 8.17 3.34 4.58
N LEU A 116 7.10 2.54 4.64
CA LEU A 116 6.48 1.88 3.50
C LEU A 116 5.11 2.49 3.23
N ILE A 117 4.91 3.00 2.02
CA ILE A 117 3.65 3.59 1.58
C ILE A 117 3.01 2.66 0.55
N LEU A 118 1.78 2.25 0.82
CA LEU A 118 1.02 1.31 0.00
C LEU A 118 -0.29 1.96 -0.45
N ASP A 119 -0.43 2.17 -1.76
CA ASP A 119 -1.64 2.74 -2.35
C ASP A 119 -2.52 1.63 -2.94
N GLU A 120 -3.56 1.24 -2.20
CA GLU A 120 -4.51 0.17 -2.53
C GLU A 120 -3.84 -1.21 -2.83
N PRO A 121 -3.06 -1.76 -1.88
CA PRO A 121 -2.22 -2.94 -2.14
C PRO A 121 -3.00 -4.24 -2.38
N SER A 122 -4.24 -4.35 -1.94
CA SER A 122 -5.09 -5.54 -2.10
C SER A 122 -5.87 -5.57 -3.42
N THR A 123 -5.86 -4.49 -4.20
CA THR A 123 -6.51 -4.45 -5.51
C THR A 123 -5.88 -5.46 -6.46
N TYR A 124 -6.70 -6.28 -7.14
CA TYR A 124 -6.29 -7.38 -8.03
C TYR A 124 -5.61 -8.58 -7.37
N ILE A 125 -5.49 -8.62 -6.05
CA ILE A 125 -4.97 -9.75 -5.29
C ILE A 125 -6.11 -10.70 -4.93
N ASP A 126 -5.89 -12.01 -5.08
CA ASP A 126 -6.85 -13.03 -4.65
C ASP A 126 -6.90 -13.13 -3.11
N LYS A 127 -8.03 -13.62 -2.59
CA LYS A 127 -8.29 -13.73 -1.14
C LYS A 127 -7.23 -14.52 -0.38
N ARG A 128 -6.61 -15.53 -1.02
CA ARG A 128 -5.58 -16.36 -0.38
C ARG A 128 -4.30 -15.57 -0.18
N PHE A 129 -3.89 -14.79 -1.18
CA PHE A 129 -2.71 -13.96 -1.06
C PHE A 129 -2.98 -12.69 -0.22
N GLU A 130 -4.20 -12.19 -0.19
CA GLU A 130 -4.58 -11.04 0.65
C GLU A 130 -4.31 -11.31 2.14
N ALA A 131 -4.70 -12.49 2.65
CA ALA A 131 -4.37 -12.88 4.03
C ALA A 131 -2.85 -12.88 4.28
N ARG A 132 -2.09 -13.50 3.36
CA ARG A 132 -0.62 -13.54 3.43
C ARG A 132 0.02 -12.15 3.31
N LEU A 133 -0.58 -11.24 2.55
CA LEU A 133 -0.15 -9.85 2.45
C LEU A 133 -0.20 -9.17 3.82
N TYR A 134 -1.33 -9.28 4.53
CA TYR A 134 -1.47 -8.64 5.84
C TYR A 134 -0.55 -9.25 6.90
N GLU A 135 -0.33 -10.57 6.88
CA GLU A 135 0.69 -11.22 7.73
C GLU A 135 2.09 -10.64 7.46
N LEU A 136 2.45 -10.52 6.17
CA LEU A 136 3.71 -9.92 5.74
C LEU A 136 3.84 -8.45 6.20
N LEU A 137 2.78 -7.66 6.06
CA LEU A 137 2.78 -6.28 6.51
C LEU A 137 2.90 -6.16 8.03
N ALA A 138 2.29 -7.07 8.79
CA ALA A 138 2.44 -7.12 10.24
C ALA A 138 3.88 -7.42 10.66
N GLU A 139 4.58 -8.32 9.93
CA GLU A 139 6.01 -8.58 10.15
C GLU A 139 6.86 -7.34 9.86
N ILE A 140 6.66 -6.71 8.71
CA ILE A 140 7.39 -5.51 8.29
C ILE A 140 7.15 -4.36 9.28
N ASN A 141 5.92 -4.22 9.80
CA ASN A 141 5.57 -3.13 10.73
C ASN A 141 6.28 -3.21 12.09
N LYS A 142 7.01 -4.28 12.38
CA LYS A 142 7.85 -4.35 13.61
C LYS A 142 9.02 -3.37 13.55
N GLU A 143 9.53 -3.08 12.35
CA GLU A 143 10.74 -2.26 12.13
C GLU A 143 10.51 -1.09 11.16
N CYS A 144 9.37 -1.09 10.44
CA CYS A 144 9.03 -0.13 9.40
C CYS A 144 7.68 0.52 9.70
N ALA A 145 7.59 1.84 9.62
CA ALA A 145 6.29 2.52 9.64
C ALA A 145 5.54 2.27 8.34
N ILE A 146 4.25 1.92 8.41
CA ILE A 146 3.44 1.63 7.23
C ILE A 146 2.31 2.65 7.10
N ILE A 147 2.22 3.28 5.94
CA ILE A 147 1.07 4.10 5.53
C ILE A 147 0.30 3.29 4.49
N LEU A 148 -0.90 2.85 4.87
CA LEU A 148 -1.78 2.05 4.03
C LEU A 148 -2.96 2.90 3.56
N VAL A 149 -3.08 3.09 2.25
CA VAL A 149 -4.26 3.71 1.64
C VAL A 149 -5.18 2.62 1.13
N SER A 150 -6.42 2.68 1.56
CA SER A 150 -7.46 1.73 1.14
C SER A 150 -8.83 2.42 1.17
N HIS A 151 -9.74 1.93 0.36
CA HIS A 151 -11.16 2.24 0.41
C HIS A 151 -11.97 1.14 1.13
N ASP A 152 -11.35 0.01 1.46
CA ASP A 152 -11.96 -1.07 2.25
C ASP A 152 -11.75 -0.84 3.75
N ILE A 153 -12.69 -0.14 4.36
CA ILE A 153 -12.64 0.23 5.77
C ILE A 153 -12.68 -1.02 6.66
N GLY A 154 -13.48 -2.02 6.31
CA GLY A 154 -13.68 -3.21 7.14
C GLY A 154 -12.40 -4.00 7.36
N THR A 155 -11.64 -4.23 6.30
CA THR A 155 -10.36 -4.93 6.36
C THR A 155 -9.28 -4.07 7.03
N VAL A 156 -9.25 -2.77 6.74
CA VAL A 156 -8.20 -1.86 7.24
C VAL A 156 -8.29 -1.66 8.75
N LEU A 157 -9.50 -1.48 9.30
CA LEU A 157 -9.70 -1.28 10.75
C LEU A 157 -9.09 -2.37 11.63
N GLN A 158 -9.02 -3.59 11.12
CA GLN A 158 -8.45 -4.73 11.85
C GLN A 158 -6.91 -4.77 11.83
N GLN A 159 -6.29 -4.02 10.91
CA GLN A 159 -4.86 -4.13 10.61
C GLN A 159 -4.05 -2.89 11.01
N VAL A 160 -4.71 -1.75 11.23
CA VAL A 160 -4.04 -0.47 11.47
C VAL A 160 -4.09 -0.07 12.94
N LYS A 161 -3.20 0.82 13.35
CA LYS A 161 -3.12 1.38 14.72
C LYS A 161 -3.86 2.71 14.84
N SER A 162 -3.92 3.46 13.75
CA SER A 162 -4.56 4.77 13.67
C SER A 162 -5.10 5.02 12.28
N ILE A 163 -6.01 5.98 12.14
CA ILE A 163 -6.71 6.26 10.89
C ILE A 163 -6.59 7.74 10.57
N ALA A 164 -6.35 8.05 9.30
CA ALA A 164 -6.46 9.39 8.76
C ALA A 164 -7.47 9.38 7.61
N CYS A 165 -8.57 10.10 7.78
CA CYS A 165 -9.55 10.32 6.72
C CYS A 165 -9.16 11.56 5.91
N VAL A 166 -8.99 11.41 4.60
CA VAL A 166 -8.60 12.50 3.69
C VAL A 166 -9.73 12.75 2.71
N ASN A 167 -10.37 13.92 2.83
CA ASN A 167 -11.41 14.40 1.94
C ASN A 167 -11.38 15.93 1.93
N GLU A 168 -10.55 16.53 1.07
CA GLU A 168 -10.20 17.97 1.04
C GLU A 168 -9.52 18.45 2.34
N THR A 169 -9.98 17.96 3.49
CA THR A 169 -9.38 18.12 4.81
C THR A 169 -8.87 16.78 5.33
N LEU A 170 -8.03 16.82 6.36
CA LEU A 170 -7.53 15.62 7.04
C LEU A 170 -8.15 15.56 8.45
N ASP A 171 -8.85 14.46 8.71
CA ASP A 171 -9.37 14.14 10.05
C ASP A 171 -8.61 12.91 10.58
N TYR A 172 -7.84 13.09 11.66
CA TYR A 172 -6.97 12.05 12.22
C TYR A 172 -7.60 11.45 13.48
N HIS A 173 -7.64 10.12 13.51
CA HIS A 173 -8.06 9.34 14.67
C HIS A 173 -6.90 8.49 15.19
N PRO A 174 -6.48 8.66 16.45
CA PRO A 174 -5.26 8.05 16.98
C PRO A 174 -5.37 6.54 17.24
N ASP A 175 -6.57 5.99 17.20
CA ASP A 175 -6.84 4.56 17.36
C ASP A 175 -7.89 4.05 16.38
N THR A 176 -8.30 2.80 16.48
CA THR A 176 -9.30 2.15 15.63
C THR A 176 -10.69 2.08 16.27
N GLY A 177 -10.87 2.65 17.45
CA GLY A 177 -12.14 2.74 18.17
C GLY A 177 -13.07 3.80 17.59
N VAL A 178 -13.23 3.84 16.26
CA VAL A 178 -14.05 4.81 15.55
C VAL A 178 -15.53 4.60 15.84
N THR A 179 -16.23 5.71 16.13
CA THR A 179 -17.69 5.70 16.33
C THR A 179 -18.42 5.73 14.98
N THR A 180 -19.66 5.26 14.97
CA THR A 180 -20.53 5.35 13.80
C THR A 180 -20.67 6.80 13.32
N GLU A 181 -20.81 7.75 14.25
CA GLU A 181 -20.90 9.19 13.96
C GLU A 181 -19.66 9.73 13.26
N TRP A 182 -18.45 9.29 13.67
CA TRP A 182 -17.21 9.69 13.02
C TRP A 182 -17.12 9.15 11.59
N LEU A 183 -17.55 7.89 11.39
CA LEU A 183 -17.59 7.26 10.07
C LEU A 183 -18.60 7.95 9.15
N GLU A 184 -19.81 8.23 9.62
CA GLU A 184 -20.84 8.94 8.84
C GLU A 184 -20.39 10.34 8.43
N LYS A 185 -19.78 11.09 9.36
CA LYS A 185 -19.24 12.42 9.09
C LYS A 185 -18.18 12.41 7.98
N ASN A 186 -17.31 11.42 7.98
CA ASN A 186 -16.15 11.40 7.10
C ASN A 186 -16.40 10.67 5.76
N PHE A 187 -17.38 9.77 5.71
CA PHE A 187 -17.67 8.97 4.52
C PHE A 187 -18.99 9.33 3.84
N ASN A 188 -19.79 10.26 4.38
CA ASN A 188 -21.11 10.66 3.86
C ASN A 188 -22.02 9.46 3.54
N CYS A 189 -21.92 8.38 4.29
CA CYS A 189 -22.68 7.15 4.07
C CYS A 189 -23.05 6.58 5.42
N PRO A 190 -24.33 6.20 5.67
CA PRO A 190 -24.72 5.49 6.89
C PRO A 190 -24.00 4.14 6.90
N ILE A 191 -23.12 3.96 7.86
CA ILE A 191 -22.35 2.73 8.06
C ILE A 191 -22.80 2.14 9.39
N GLU A 192 -23.53 1.03 9.34
CA GLU A 192 -23.82 0.25 10.54
C GLU A 192 -22.63 -0.66 10.85
N LEU A 193 -22.05 -0.46 12.02
CA LEU A 193 -21.04 -1.35 12.58
C LEU A 193 -21.74 -2.39 13.44
N LEU A 194 -21.81 -3.64 12.96
CA LEU A 194 -22.24 -4.76 13.78
C LEU A 194 -21.04 -5.39 14.48
N GLY A 195 -21.03 -5.26 15.82
CA GLY A 195 -20.06 -5.94 16.65
C GLY A 195 -20.50 -7.36 16.97
N HIS A 196 -19.75 -8.36 16.53
CA HIS A 196 -19.79 -9.70 17.12
C HIS A 196 -18.45 -9.92 17.83
N GLY A 197 -18.49 -9.85 19.17
CA GLY A 197 -17.28 -9.92 19.98
C GLY A 197 -16.53 -8.58 20.06
N THR A 198 -15.21 -8.63 20.14
CA THR A 198 -14.35 -7.45 20.34
C THR A 198 -14.05 -6.64 19.06
N LEU A 199 -14.59 -7.03 17.90
CA LEU A 199 -14.36 -6.38 16.61
C LEU A 199 -15.67 -6.08 15.89
N PRO A 200 -15.90 -4.83 15.44
CA PRO A 200 -17.08 -4.47 14.66
C PRO A 200 -17.01 -5.00 13.22
N HIS A 201 -18.10 -5.60 12.74
CA HIS A 201 -18.27 -5.98 11.33
C HIS A 201 -19.21 -4.98 10.65
N ARG A 202 -18.93 -4.70 9.36
CA ARG A 202 -19.73 -3.79 8.53
C ARG A 202 -20.98 -4.50 8.00
N ILE A 203 -22.17 -3.88 8.17
CA ILE A 203 -23.36 -4.16 7.35
C ILE A 203 -23.78 -2.87 6.65
N LEU A 204 -24.01 -2.95 5.36
CA LEU A 204 -24.66 -1.87 4.60
C LEU A 204 -26.15 -1.88 4.93
N GLY A 205 -26.72 -0.73 5.34
CA GLY A 205 -28.16 -0.59 5.55
C GLY A 205 -28.93 -0.90 4.26
N GLU A 206 -30.09 -1.56 4.40
CA GLU A 206 -30.99 -1.83 3.29
C GLU A 206 -31.49 -0.51 2.68
N HIS A 207 -31.39 -0.39 1.37
CA HIS A 207 -32.01 0.70 0.63
C HIS A 207 -33.53 0.54 0.70
N HIS A 208 -34.21 1.32 1.51
CA HIS A 208 -35.66 1.47 1.40
C HIS A 208 -35.99 2.16 0.09
N HIS A 209 -36.44 1.40 -0.88
CA HIS A 209 -37.11 1.94 -2.05
C HIS A 209 -38.46 2.52 -1.59
N HIS A 210 -38.56 3.84 -1.55
CA HIS A 210 -39.86 4.51 -1.52
C HIS A 210 -40.48 4.38 -2.91
N HIS A 211 -41.64 3.75 -2.94
CA HIS A 211 -42.58 3.76 -4.05
C HIS A 211 -43.27 5.14 -4.15
#